data_e73893a1cd87e97e1d8b1a4bddbf34df
#
_entry.id   e73893a1cd87e97e1d8b1a4bddbf34df
#
_cell.length_a   1.000
_cell.length_b   1.000
_cell.length_c   1.000
_cell.angle_alpha   90.00
_cell.angle_beta   90.00
_cell.angle_gamma   90.00
#
_symmetry.space_group_name_H-M   'P 1'
#
loop_
_entity.id
_entity.type
_entity.pdbx_description
1 polymer ?
#
loop_
_entity_poly.entity_id
_entity_poly.type
_entity_poly.pdbx_seq_one_letter_code
_entity_poly.pdbx_strand_id
1 'polypeptide(L)'
;VSVLTEPDAFAGDLAHVAEVSAALPGMAVMRKDFLVGTYQVLEARAAGASGVLLIAAMLNDAQLQDMLRYAHRLGLFALVEIFAADDLERSVSAIRAAGPAIVDGRCRSLLGVNCRDLRSLKVDFGRFADLAPRLPADIPRVAESGVESASQAARVAGLGYGLALVGT
;
A
#
# COMPACT_ATOMS: atom_id res chain seq x y z
N VAL A 1 -11.05 1.25 2.47
CA VAL A 1 -11.05 -0.10 3.09
C VAL A 1 -9.97 -0.94 2.43
N SER A 2 -9.26 -1.79 3.22
CA SER A 2 -8.29 -2.76 2.70
C SER A 2 -8.88 -4.16 2.84
N VAL A 3 -8.90 -4.92 1.75
CA VAL A 3 -9.50 -6.27 1.67
C VAL A 3 -8.41 -7.28 1.35
N LEU A 4 -8.23 -8.25 2.25
CA LEU A 4 -7.32 -9.38 2.05
C LEU A 4 -7.91 -10.33 1.01
N THR A 5 -7.10 -10.71 0.00
CA THR A 5 -7.52 -11.63 -1.07
C THR A 5 -6.58 -12.83 -1.23
N GLU A 6 -5.53 -12.90 -0.45
CA GLU A 6 -4.61 -14.04 -0.45
C GLU A 6 -5.28 -15.22 0.29
N PRO A 7 -5.43 -16.39 -0.35
CA PRO A 7 -6.25 -17.46 0.18
C PRO A 7 -5.56 -18.30 1.25
N ASP A 8 -4.28 -18.58 1.11
CA ASP A 8 -3.60 -19.60 1.89
C ASP A 8 -3.27 -19.13 3.33
N ALA A 9 -2.72 -17.92 3.46
CA ALA A 9 -2.31 -17.37 4.76
C ALA A 9 -3.39 -16.53 5.44
N PHE A 10 -4.32 -15.93 4.66
CA PHE A 10 -5.28 -14.98 5.18
C PHE A 10 -6.75 -15.36 4.92
N ALA A 11 -7.00 -16.56 4.38
CA ALA A 11 -8.35 -17.03 4.01
C ALA A 11 -9.13 -15.98 3.17
N GLY A 12 -8.40 -15.24 2.34
CA GLY A 12 -8.93 -14.19 1.47
C GLY A 12 -9.48 -14.75 0.17
N ASP A 13 -10.28 -13.94 -0.51
CA ASP A 13 -10.78 -14.23 -1.86
C ASP A 13 -10.95 -12.92 -2.63
N LEU A 14 -10.70 -12.96 -3.93
CA LEU A 14 -10.91 -11.81 -4.80
C LEU A 14 -12.39 -11.39 -4.85
N ALA A 15 -13.32 -12.34 -4.66
CA ALA A 15 -14.74 -12.06 -4.56
C ALA A 15 -15.07 -11.10 -3.40
N HIS A 16 -14.33 -11.15 -2.30
CA HIS A 16 -14.53 -10.22 -1.18
C HIS A 16 -14.34 -8.74 -1.59
N VAL A 17 -13.46 -8.46 -2.56
CA VAL A 17 -13.30 -7.10 -3.11
C VAL A 17 -14.59 -6.65 -3.78
N ALA A 18 -15.21 -7.51 -4.60
CA ALA A 18 -16.45 -7.19 -5.29
C ALA A 18 -17.61 -6.99 -4.29
N GLU A 19 -17.72 -7.85 -3.29
CA GLU A 19 -18.73 -7.75 -2.24
C GLU A 19 -18.61 -6.45 -1.44
N VAL A 20 -17.40 -6.11 -0.99
CA VAL A 20 -17.14 -4.88 -0.22
C VAL A 20 -17.36 -3.64 -1.07
N SER A 21 -16.93 -3.67 -2.34
CA SER A 21 -17.14 -2.54 -3.26
C SER A 21 -18.63 -2.30 -3.55
N ALA A 22 -19.42 -3.36 -3.68
CA ALA A 22 -20.86 -3.26 -3.85
C ALA A 22 -21.59 -2.79 -2.58
N ALA A 23 -21.15 -3.25 -1.41
CA ALA A 23 -21.74 -2.90 -0.12
C ALA A 23 -21.43 -1.47 0.33
N LEU A 24 -20.30 -0.89 -0.12
CA LEU A 24 -19.81 0.43 0.30
C LEU A 24 -19.62 1.36 -0.91
N PRO A 25 -20.69 1.76 -1.61
CA PRO A 25 -20.60 2.62 -2.78
C PRO A 25 -19.96 3.97 -2.42
N GLY A 26 -18.96 4.38 -3.19
CA GLY A 26 -18.20 5.62 -2.97
C GLY A 26 -17.01 5.47 -2.00
N MET A 27 -16.86 4.32 -1.34
CA MET A 27 -15.68 4.03 -0.52
C MET A 27 -14.53 3.48 -1.39
N ALA A 28 -13.31 3.98 -1.16
CA ALA A 28 -12.13 3.42 -1.81
C ALA A 28 -11.80 2.04 -1.22
N VAL A 29 -11.78 1.01 -2.07
CA VAL A 29 -11.47 -0.38 -1.69
C VAL A 29 -10.14 -0.79 -2.31
N MET A 30 -9.20 -1.25 -1.51
CA MET A 30 -7.88 -1.70 -1.94
C MET A 30 -7.78 -3.23 -1.85
N ARG A 31 -7.34 -3.88 -2.94
CA ARG A 31 -6.90 -5.27 -2.91
C ARG A 31 -5.58 -5.37 -2.16
N LYS A 32 -5.56 -6.12 -1.06
CA LYS A 32 -4.37 -6.42 -0.26
C LYS A 32 -3.98 -7.88 -0.46
N ASP A 33 -2.92 -8.09 -1.24
CA ASP A 33 -2.47 -9.41 -1.68
C ASP A 33 -0.99 -9.35 -2.08
N PHE A 34 -0.37 -10.49 -2.35
CA PHE A 34 0.99 -10.62 -2.89
C PHE A 34 0.98 -10.51 -4.42
N LEU A 35 0.89 -9.30 -4.94
CA LEU A 35 0.84 -9.05 -6.37
C LEU A 35 2.24 -9.07 -6.98
N VAL A 36 2.47 -9.90 -8.00
CA VAL A 36 3.75 -10.08 -8.67
C VAL A 36 3.69 -9.83 -10.19
N GLY A 37 2.52 -9.49 -10.71
CA GLY A 37 2.32 -9.24 -12.14
C GLY A 37 1.13 -8.34 -12.45
N THR A 38 1.17 -7.72 -13.63
CA THR A 38 0.15 -6.77 -14.09
C THR A 38 -1.22 -7.41 -14.29
N TYR A 39 -1.29 -8.72 -14.55
CA TYR A 39 -2.56 -9.43 -14.65
C TYR A 39 -3.37 -9.35 -13.36
N GLN A 40 -2.71 -9.51 -12.19
CA GLN A 40 -3.37 -9.41 -10.89
C GLN A 40 -3.87 -7.98 -10.59
N VAL A 41 -3.22 -6.95 -11.16
CA VAL A 41 -3.70 -5.56 -11.10
C VAL A 41 -4.98 -5.40 -11.93
N LEU A 42 -5.06 -6.05 -13.10
CA LEU A 42 -6.27 -6.08 -13.92
C LEU A 42 -7.42 -6.80 -13.22
N GLU A 43 -7.16 -7.95 -12.58
CA GLU A 43 -8.15 -8.68 -11.77
C GLU A 43 -8.71 -7.80 -10.65
N ALA A 44 -7.84 -7.07 -9.93
CA ALA A 44 -8.27 -6.14 -8.89
C ALA A 44 -9.24 -5.09 -9.44
N ARG A 45 -8.91 -4.52 -10.61
CA ARG A 45 -9.81 -3.54 -11.27
C ARG A 45 -11.12 -4.16 -11.69
N ALA A 46 -11.11 -5.37 -12.26
CA ALA A 46 -12.30 -6.10 -12.67
C ALA A 46 -13.21 -6.45 -11.48
N ALA A 47 -12.63 -6.76 -10.31
CA ALA A 47 -13.36 -7.01 -9.06
C ALA A 47 -13.89 -5.73 -8.40
N GLY A 48 -13.66 -4.53 -8.97
CA GLY A 48 -14.17 -3.27 -8.43
C GLY A 48 -13.23 -2.57 -7.43
N ALA A 49 -11.97 -3.00 -7.31
CA ALA A 49 -11.01 -2.29 -6.48
C ALA A 49 -10.77 -0.86 -6.99
N SER A 50 -10.49 0.04 -6.06
CA SER A 50 -10.03 1.41 -6.30
C SER A 50 -8.50 1.52 -6.23
N GLY A 51 -7.83 0.52 -5.65
CA GLY A 51 -6.37 0.49 -5.50
C GLY A 51 -5.82 -0.90 -5.22
N VAL A 52 -4.49 -0.99 -5.26
CA VAL A 52 -3.73 -2.22 -5.03
C VAL A 52 -2.55 -1.98 -4.11
N LEU A 53 -2.15 -3.03 -3.39
CA LEU A 53 -0.88 -3.09 -2.65
C LEU A 53 0.22 -3.62 -3.56
N LEU A 54 1.38 -2.96 -3.58
CA LEU A 54 2.60 -3.40 -4.25
C LEU A 54 3.73 -3.47 -3.22
N ILE A 55 4.18 -4.67 -2.90
CA ILE A 55 5.23 -4.90 -1.90
C ILE A 55 6.59 -4.81 -2.58
N ALA A 56 7.35 -3.74 -2.29
CA ALA A 56 8.62 -3.48 -2.96
C ALA A 56 9.61 -4.64 -2.83
N ALA A 57 9.72 -5.26 -1.66
CA ALA A 57 10.60 -6.39 -1.41
C ALA A 57 10.32 -7.65 -2.27
N MET A 58 9.14 -7.74 -2.88
CA MET A 58 8.72 -8.87 -3.74
C MET A 58 8.91 -8.61 -5.24
N LEU A 59 9.22 -7.38 -5.62
CA LEU A 59 9.26 -6.93 -7.01
C LEU A 59 10.66 -6.42 -7.35
N ASN A 60 11.15 -6.72 -8.56
CA ASN A 60 12.29 -6.01 -9.10
C ASN A 60 11.85 -4.61 -9.60
N ASP A 61 12.82 -3.75 -9.95
CA ASP A 61 12.54 -2.36 -10.32
C ASP A 61 11.66 -2.24 -11.56
N ALA A 62 11.87 -3.08 -12.56
CA ALA A 62 11.07 -3.09 -13.77
C ALA A 62 9.62 -3.51 -13.48
N GLN A 63 9.44 -4.58 -12.71
CA GLN A 63 8.11 -5.04 -12.28
C GLN A 63 7.36 -3.97 -11.49
N LEU A 64 8.02 -3.34 -10.49
CA LEU A 64 7.42 -2.29 -9.69
C LEU A 64 6.96 -1.11 -10.55
N GLN A 65 7.82 -0.64 -11.47
CA GLN A 65 7.48 0.45 -12.39
C GLN A 65 6.34 0.09 -13.33
N ASP A 66 6.36 -1.11 -13.91
CA ASP A 66 5.33 -1.54 -14.85
C ASP A 66 3.98 -1.71 -14.16
N MET A 67 3.96 -2.29 -12.95
CA MET A 67 2.73 -2.46 -12.17
C MET A 67 2.17 -1.12 -11.70
N LEU A 68 3.01 -0.16 -11.28
CA LEU A 68 2.61 1.21 -10.95
C LEU A 68 1.95 1.90 -12.16
N ARG A 69 2.63 1.92 -13.31
CA ARG A 69 2.09 2.52 -14.53
C ARG A 69 0.79 1.87 -14.97
N TYR A 70 0.71 0.54 -14.83
CA TYR A 70 -0.48 -0.21 -15.20
C TYR A 70 -1.66 0.10 -14.27
N ALA A 71 -1.44 0.13 -12.96
CA ALA A 71 -2.45 0.56 -11.99
C ALA A 71 -2.98 1.96 -12.31
N HIS A 72 -2.07 2.91 -12.59
CA HIS A 72 -2.47 4.27 -12.94
C HIS A 72 -3.27 4.35 -14.24
N ARG A 73 -2.93 3.55 -15.27
CA ARG A 73 -3.73 3.50 -16.51
C ARG A 73 -5.12 2.95 -16.30
N LEU A 74 -5.30 2.04 -15.34
CA LEU A 74 -6.59 1.48 -14.96
C LEU A 74 -7.39 2.38 -14.00
N GLY A 75 -6.84 3.54 -13.61
CA GLY A 75 -7.48 4.44 -12.65
C GLY A 75 -7.42 3.95 -11.21
N LEU A 76 -6.51 3.02 -10.90
CA LEU A 76 -6.27 2.54 -9.54
C LEU A 76 -5.19 3.38 -8.86
N PHE A 77 -5.32 3.62 -7.55
CA PHE A 77 -4.17 4.03 -6.76
C PHE A 77 -3.28 2.82 -6.42
N ALA A 78 -2.01 3.07 -6.16
CA ALA A 78 -1.09 2.05 -5.69
C ALA A 78 -0.51 2.45 -4.34
N LEU A 79 -0.60 1.57 -3.35
CA LEU A 79 0.14 1.64 -2.10
C LEU A 79 1.42 0.83 -2.27
N VAL A 80 2.57 1.51 -2.31
CA VAL A 80 3.88 0.84 -2.37
C VAL A 80 4.37 0.63 -0.95
N GLU A 81 4.39 -0.63 -0.53
CA GLU A 81 4.85 -1.04 0.80
C GLU A 81 6.36 -1.22 0.81
N ILE A 82 7.02 -0.60 1.77
CA ILE A 82 8.45 -0.77 2.07
C ILE A 82 8.62 -1.34 3.49
N PHE A 83 9.67 -2.11 3.65
CA PHE A 83 10.08 -2.65 4.94
C PHE A 83 11.46 -2.11 5.38
N ALA A 84 12.41 -2.03 4.47
CA ALA A 84 13.78 -1.62 4.72
C ALA A 84 14.12 -0.28 4.07
N ALA A 85 15.22 0.31 4.52
CA ALA A 85 15.74 1.55 3.94
C ALA A 85 16.13 1.41 2.47
N ASP A 86 16.59 0.22 2.05
CA ASP A 86 16.98 -0.06 0.67
C ASP A 86 15.75 -0.08 -0.27
N ASP A 87 14.57 -0.48 0.25
CA ASP A 87 13.33 -0.42 -0.53
C ASP A 87 12.88 1.01 -0.77
N LEU A 88 13.23 1.95 0.11
CA LEU A 88 12.74 3.33 0.05
C LEU A 88 13.18 4.04 -1.22
N GLU A 89 14.46 4.05 -1.53
CA GLU A 89 15.00 4.83 -2.66
C GLU A 89 14.46 4.33 -3.99
N ARG A 90 14.43 2.99 -4.18
CA ARG A 90 13.89 2.37 -5.40
C ARG A 90 12.38 2.61 -5.54
N SER A 91 11.62 2.56 -4.42
CA SER A 91 10.18 2.80 -4.42
C SER A 91 9.84 4.26 -4.75
N VAL A 92 10.55 5.21 -4.14
CA VAL A 92 10.39 6.64 -4.45
C VAL A 92 10.72 6.93 -5.92
N SER A 93 11.80 6.35 -6.43
CA SER A 93 12.18 6.47 -7.84
C SER A 93 11.09 5.91 -8.76
N ALA A 94 10.56 4.72 -8.46
CA ALA A 94 9.50 4.09 -9.24
C ALA A 94 8.19 4.90 -9.22
N ILE A 95 7.78 5.40 -8.04
CA ILE A 95 6.60 6.26 -7.91
C ILE A 95 6.74 7.52 -8.76
N ARG A 96 7.87 8.22 -8.66
CA ARG A 96 8.13 9.46 -9.43
C ARG A 96 8.19 9.21 -10.94
N ALA A 97 8.77 8.07 -11.36
CA ALA A 97 8.81 7.66 -12.76
C ALA A 97 7.41 7.30 -13.32
N ALA A 98 6.48 6.89 -12.46
CA ALA A 98 5.10 6.62 -12.84
C ALA A 98 4.22 7.89 -12.90
N GLY A 99 4.72 9.02 -12.40
CA GLY A 99 4.06 10.33 -12.39
C GLY A 99 3.82 10.89 -10.98
N PRO A 100 3.16 12.04 -10.88
CA PRO A 100 2.85 12.66 -9.60
C PRO A 100 2.01 11.74 -8.70
N ALA A 101 2.34 11.70 -7.39
CA ALA A 101 1.61 10.90 -6.42
C ALA A 101 0.18 11.41 -6.18
N ILE A 102 -0.06 12.70 -6.40
CA ILE A 102 -1.37 13.34 -6.32
C ILE A 102 -1.64 14.07 -7.64
N VAL A 103 -2.82 13.83 -8.22
CA VAL A 103 -3.29 14.50 -9.44
C VAL A 103 -4.74 14.94 -9.22
N ASP A 104 -5.03 16.21 -9.43
CA ASP A 104 -6.37 16.80 -9.25
C ASP A 104 -7.00 16.45 -7.88
N GLY A 105 -6.18 16.49 -6.82
CA GLY A 105 -6.58 16.18 -5.45
C GLY A 105 -6.80 14.69 -5.16
N ARG A 106 -6.52 13.80 -6.12
CA ARG A 106 -6.66 12.33 -5.98
C ARG A 106 -5.29 11.69 -5.78
N CYS A 107 -5.17 10.86 -4.76
CA CYS A 107 -3.96 10.04 -4.57
C CYS A 107 -3.89 8.97 -5.66
N ARG A 108 -2.77 8.93 -6.38
CA ARG A 108 -2.41 7.89 -7.35
C ARG A 108 -1.38 6.93 -6.77
N SER A 109 -0.46 7.44 -5.96
CA SER A 109 0.54 6.63 -5.27
C SER A 109 0.62 7.02 -3.81
N LEU A 110 0.81 6.03 -2.96
CA LEU A 110 1.03 6.13 -1.53
C LEU A 110 2.31 5.35 -1.19
N LEU A 111 3.05 5.80 -0.20
CA LEU A 111 4.23 5.10 0.29
C LEU A 111 3.94 4.59 1.69
N GLY A 112 3.89 3.27 1.85
CA GLY A 112 3.61 2.59 3.10
C GLY A 112 4.87 2.08 3.77
N VAL A 113 4.99 2.30 5.07
CA VAL A 113 6.02 1.66 5.90
C VAL A 113 5.37 0.55 6.69
N ASN A 114 5.79 -0.69 6.45
CA ASN A 114 5.32 -1.83 7.21
C ASN A 114 6.27 -2.11 8.39
N CYS A 115 5.77 -1.97 9.62
CA CYS A 115 6.55 -2.28 10.81
C CYS A 115 6.53 -3.78 11.18
N ARG A 116 5.75 -4.63 10.48
CA ARG A 116 5.74 -6.09 10.66
C ARG A 116 6.73 -6.73 9.69
N ASP A 117 7.68 -7.46 10.22
CA ASP A 117 8.59 -8.28 9.43
C ASP A 117 7.82 -9.44 8.77
N LEU A 118 7.88 -9.54 7.44
CA LEU A 118 7.14 -10.54 6.68
C LEU A 118 7.65 -11.98 6.89
N ARG A 119 8.85 -12.16 7.43
CA ARG A 119 9.45 -13.48 7.69
C ARG A 119 9.21 -13.95 9.12
N SER A 120 9.47 -13.06 10.09
CA SER A 120 9.34 -13.40 11.52
C SER A 120 7.98 -13.06 12.12
N LEU A 121 7.17 -12.28 11.39
CA LEU A 121 5.88 -11.70 11.79
C LEU A 121 5.96 -10.76 13.01
N LYS A 122 7.17 -10.45 13.47
CA LYS A 122 7.39 -9.53 14.59
C LYS A 122 7.10 -8.09 14.17
N VAL A 123 6.46 -7.36 15.06
CA VAL A 123 6.16 -5.93 14.89
C VAL A 123 7.25 -5.11 15.58
N ASP A 124 7.91 -4.24 14.81
CA ASP A 124 8.86 -3.26 15.32
C ASP A 124 8.31 -1.85 15.06
N PHE A 125 7.57 -1.33 16.05
CA PHE A 125 6.95 -0.01 15.95
C PHE A 125 7.99 1.14 15.85
N GLY A 126 9.25 0.92 16.26
CA GLY A 126 10.35 1.88 16.14
C GLY A 126 10.67 2.25 14.69
N ARG A 127 10.43 1.33 13.75
CA ARG A 127 10.69 1.52 12.30
C ARG A 127 10.01 2.76 11.73
N PHE A 128 8.82 3.12 12.21
CA PHE A 128 8.16 4.34 11.78
C PHE A 128 8.99 5.59 12.07
N ALA A 129 9.61 5.67 13.24
CA ALA A 129 10.47 6.80 13.62
C ALA A 129 11.81 6.77 12.86
N ASP A 130 12.37 5.58 12.64
CA ASP A 130 13.66 5.42 11.95
C ASP A 130 13.58 5.83 10.48
N LEU A 131 12.47 5.53 9.81
CA LEU A 131 12.28 5.85 8.39
C LEU A 131 11.66 7.23 8.15
N ALA A 132 10.89 7.78 9.09
CA ALA A 132 10.17 9.05 8.91
C ALA A 132 11.02 10.21 8.38
N PRO A 133 12.28 10.44 8.86
CA PRO A 133 13.11 11.53 8.36
C PRO A 133 13.52 11.40 6.89
N ARG A 134 13.48 10.18 6.35
CA ARG A 134 13.91 9.86 4.98
C ARG A 134 12.73 9.86 3.98
N LEU A 135 11.49 9.81 4.48
CA LEU A 135 10.32 9.75 3.62
C LEU A 135 10.08 11.09 2.92
N PRO A 136 9.83 11.09 1.60
CA PRO A 136 9.57 12.32 0.85
C PRO A 136 8.25 12.97 1.29
N ALA A 137 8.21 14.32 1.29
CA ALA A 137 7.02 15.08 1.67
C ALA A 137 5.94 15.13 0.56
N ASP A 138 6.33 14.89 -0.68
CA ASP A 138 5.48 14.96 -1.87
C ASP A 138 4.68 13.67 -2.14
N ILE A 139 4.92 12.61 -1.35
CA ILE A 139 4.20 11.34 -1.44
C ILE A 139 3.44 11.09 -0.13
N PRO A 140 2.13 10.87 -0.16
CA PRO A 140 1.37 10.55 1.05
C PRO A 140 1.89 9.27 1.73
N ARG A 141 2.04 9.34 3.06
CA ARG A 141 2.68 8.29 3.87
C ARG A 141 1.65 7.49 4.64
N VAL A 142 1.80 6.17 4.63
CA VAL A 142 0.92 5.21 5.31
C VAL A 142 1.72 4.42 6.35
N ALA A 143 1.24 4.39 7.59
CA ALA A 143 1.74 3.48 8.62
C ALA A 143 1.01 2.14 8.52
N GLU A 144 1.77 1.04 8.36
CA GLU A 144 1.19 -0.30 8.19
C GLU A 144 1.60 -1.22 9.32
N SER A 145 0.63 -1.95 9.84
CA SER A 145 0.75 -2.85 10.99
C SER A 145 1.01 -2.13 12.32
N GLY A 146 0.70 -2.80 13.44
CA GLY A 146 1.07 -2.38 14.79
C GLY A 146 0.41 -1.11 15.32
N VAL A 147 -0.49 -0.46 14.58
CA VAL A 147 -1.29 0.66 15.10
C VAL A 147 -2.58 0.09 15.69
N GLU A 148 -2.59 -0.11 17.01
CA GLU A 148 -3.65 -0.80 17.74
C GLU A 148 -4.35 0.10 18.78
N SER A 149 -3.85 1.32 18.95
CA SER A 149 -4.39 2.28 19.92
C SER A 149 -4.37 3.72 19.41
N ALA A 150 -5.22 4.57 20.00
CA ALA A 150 -5.25 6.00 19.70
C ALA A 150 -3.90 6.69 19.97
N SER A 151 -3.18 6.26 21.02
CA SER A 151 -1.84 6.80 21.33
C SER A 151 -0.80 6.44 20.28
N GLN A 152 -0.84 5.22 19.74
CA GLN A 152 0.01 4.82 18.63
C GLN A 152 -0.36 5.56 17.34
N ALA A 153 -1.65 5.75 17.05
CA ALA A 153 -2.11 6.55 15.93
C ALA A 153 -1.61 8.01 16.03
N ALA A 154 -1.74 8.64 17.20
CA ALA A 154 -1.21 9.97 17.45
C ALA A 154 0.32 10.04 17.26
N ARG A 155 1.05 9.01 17.70
CA ARG A 155 2.50 8.92 17.56
C ARG A 155 2.91 8.86 16.08
N VAL A 156 2.29 8.00 15.26
CA VAL A 156 2.63 7.94 13.82
C VAL A 156 2.20 9.21 13.09
N ALA A 157 1.08 9.82 13.45
CA ALA A 157 0.68 11.12 12.91
C ALA A 157 1.72 12.22 13.22
N GLY A 158 2.27 12.25 14.43
CA GLY A 158 3.35 13.16 14.84
C GLY A 158 4.66 12.93 14.06
N LEU A 159 4.86 11.75 13.48
CA LEU A 159 5.99 11.43 12.60
C LEU A 159 5.70 11.77 11.12
N GLY A 160 4.54 12.32 10.80
CA GLY A 160 4.16 12.76 9.46
C GLY A 160 3.48 11.67 8.60
N TYR A 161 3.02 10.57 9.19
CA TYR A 161 2.15 9.62 8.50
C TYR A 161 0.72 10.15 8.49
N GLY A 162 0.19 10.45 7.30
CA GLY A 162 -1.18 10.97 7.14
C GLY A 162 -2.27 9.90 7.16
N LEU A 163 -1.88 8.63 7.00
CA LEU A 163 -2.78 7.49 6.92
C LEU A 163 -2.21 6.32 7.73
N ALA A 164 -3.09 5.42 8.19
CA ALA A 164 -2.69 4.15 8.80
C ALA A 164 -3.60 3.01 8.31
N LEU A 165 -3.03 1.83 8.11
CA LEU A 165 -3.79 0.60 7.98
C LEU A 165 -3.95 -0.01 9.37
N VAL A 166 -5.20 -0.08 9.84
CA VAL A 166 -5.57 -0.61 11.15
C VAL A 166 -6.43 -1.85 10.95
N GLY A 167 -6.03 -2.94 11.59
CA GLY A 167 -6.71 -4.24 11.51
C GLY A 167 -5.81 -5.33 12.06
N THR A 168 -6.40 -6.42 12.50
CA THR A 168 -5.70 -7.62 13.01
C THR A 168 -5.80 -8.75 12.01
#